data_ed2de32ff02d41880983db92262e6bd3
#
_entry.id   ed2de32ff02d41880983db92262e6bd3
#
_cell.length_a   1.000
_cell.length_b   1.000
_cell.length_c   1.000
_cell.angle_alpha   90.00
_cell.angle_beta   90.00
_cell.angle_gamma   90.00
#
_symmetry.space_group_name_H-M   'P 1'
#
loop_
_entity.id
_entity.type
_entity.pdbx_description
1 polymer ?
#
loop_
_entity_poly.entity_id
_entity_poly.type
_entity_poly.pdbx_seq_one_letter_code
_entity_poly.pdbx_strand_id
1 'polypeptide(L)'
;MIDSSLPLTDIHRHLDGNIRAQTILDLGREFNIALPATTLDTLRPHVQVTSLEPDLVSFLAKLDWGVKVLASLEACRRVAYENVEDAARNGLHYVELRFSPRYMAMTHRLPVDGVVEAVIAGVQEGCRDFQVDARLIGILSRTFGEAACQEELAALLAPREGITALDLAGDELGFPGTLFRNHFNQARDAGWHITVHAGEAAGPESIWQAIRELGAERIGHGVKAVEDPALMDYLAEHRIGIESCLTSNVQTSTVASLAQHPLKQFLEHGVLASLNTDDPAVQGVDIIHEYTVAAPAAGLSREQIRQAQINGLTLAFLGEQEKAALIQRVAKG
;
A
#
# COMPACT_ATOMS: atom_id res chain seq x y z
N MET A 1 9.31 17.40 -9.55
CA MET A 1 8.90 17.07 -10.94
C MET A 1 9.39 15.69 -11.22
N ILE A 2 8.54 14.81 -11.72
CA ILE A 2 8.89 13.42 -12.07
C ILE A 2 9.97 13.44 -13.15
N ASP A 3 11.01 12.61 -12.97
CA ASP A 3 12.06 12.40 -13.97
C ASP A 3 11.61 11.30 -14.93
N SER A 4 11.25 11.67 -16.15
CA SER A 4 10.77 10.72 -17.17
C SER A 4 11.84 9.75 -17.68
N SER A 5 13.11 9.98 -17.35
CA SER A 5 14.20 9.03 -17.69
C SER A 5 14.36 7.88 -16.69
N LEU A 6 13.59 7.93 -15.59
CA LEU A 6 13.60 6.93 -14.51
C LEU A 6 12.25 6.22 -14.44
N PRO A 7 12.22 4.94 -14.06
CA PRO A 7 10.96 4.28 -13.75
C PRO A 7 10.18 5.02 -12.66
N LEU A 8 8.87 5.17 -12.87
CA LEU A 8 7.94 5.63 -11.85
C LEU A 8 7.35 4.40 -11.16
N THR A 9 7.44 4.36 -9.85
CA THR A 9 7.01 3.23 -9.02
C THR A 9 6.07 3.67 -7.91
N ASP A 10 5.19 2.77 -7.47
CA ASP A 10 4.39 2.91 -6.27
C ASP A 10 4.48 1.58 -5.50
N ILE A 11 5.23 1.56 -4.41
CA ILE A 11 5.54 0.34 -3.65
C ILE A 11 4.74 0.24 -2.35
N HIS A 12 3.79 1.18 -2.12
CA HIS A 12 2.85 1.15 -1.02
C HIS A 12 1.46 1.58 -1.51
N ARG A 13 0.72 0.62 -2.06
CA ARG A 13 -0.61 0.86 -2.61
C ARG A 13 -1.55 -0.29 -2.24
N HIS A 14 -2.60 0.04 -1.49
CA HIS A 14 -3.62 -0.92 -1.12
C HIS A 14 -4.53 -1.22 -2.31
N LEU A 15 -4.65 -2.51 -2.67
CA LEU A 15 -5.57 -2.96 -3.71
C LEU A 15 -7.02 -2.84 -3.24
N ASP A 16 -7.29 -3.22 -2.01
CA ASP A 16 -8.58 -3.11 -1.33
C ASP A 16 -8.94 -1.66 -0.97
N GLY A 17 -7.96 -0.75 -0.91
CA GLY A 17 -8.15 0.70 -0.79
C GLY A 17 -8.20 1.45 -2.12
N ASN A 18 -8.08 0.76 -3.26
CA ASN A 18 -8.15 1.37 -4.60
C ASN A 18 -9.30 0.78 -5.44
N ILE A 19 -10.51 0.76 -4.90
CA ILE A 19 -11.70 0.34 -5.63
C ILE A 19 -12.40 1.60 -6.16
N ARG A 20 -12.54 1.68 -7.48
CA ARG A 20 -13.13 2.83 -8.15
C ARG A 20 -14.57 3.07 -7.68
N ALA A 21 -14.96 4.32 -7.45
CA ALA A 21 -16.32 4.67 -7.08
C ALA A 21 -17.36 4.17 -8.14
N GLN A 22 -16.99 4.15 -9.42
CA GLN A 22 -17.83 3.58 -10.48
C GLN A 22 -18.00 2.06 -10.30
N THR A 23 -16.94 1.35 -9.97
CA THR A 23 -16.97 -0.11 -9.74
C THR A 23 -17.81 -0.45 -8.51
N ILE A 24 -17.73 0.36 -7.44
CA ILE A 24 -18.61 0.23 -6.26
C ILE A 24 -20.06 0.36 -6.69
N LEU A 25 -20.39 1.35 -7.51
CA LEU A 25 -21.75 1.57 -8.01
C LEU A 25 -22.24 0.41 -8.88
N ASP A 26 -21.38 -0.08 -9.79
CA ASP A 26 -21.72 -1.17 -10.70
C ASP A 26 -21.97 -2.48 -9.94
N LEU A 27 -21.05 -2.88 -9.07
CA LEU A 27 -21.16 -4.10 -8.25
C LEU A 27 -22.33 -3.99 -7.24
N GLY A 28 -22.55 -2.81 -6.66
CA GLY A 28 -23.70 -2.58 -5.80
C GLY A 28 -25.04 -2.84 -6.52
N ARG A 29 -25.15 -2.45 -7.78
CA ARG A 29 -26.31 -2.73 -8.62
C ARG A 29 -26.39 -4.20 -9.01
N GLU A 30 -25.28 -4.77 -9.47
CA GLU A 30 -25.20 -6.17 -9.89
C GLU A 30 -25.62 -7.13 -8.79
N PHE A 31 -25.12 -6.92 -7.57
CA PHE A 31 -25.41 -7.78 -6.42
C PHE A 31 -26.57 -7.29 -5.55
N ASN A 32 -27.30 -6.26 -5.99
CA ASN A 32 -28.41 -5.66 -5.24
C ASN A 32 -28.05 -5.28 -3.80
N ILE A 33 -26.85 -4.69 -3.62
CA ILE A 33 -26.34 -4.19 -2.35
C ILE A 33 -26.77 -2.75 -2.16
N ALA A 34 -27.41 -2.44 -1.03
CA ALA A 34 -27.82 -1.08 -0.70
C ALA A 34 -26.59 -0.19 -0.49
N LEU A 35 -26.43 0.79 -1.38
CA LEU A 35 -25.40 1.83 -1.29
C LEU A 35 -25.99 3.12 -0.71
N PRO A 36 -25.16 4.03 -0.15
CA PRO A 36 -25.64 5.31 0.39
C PRO A 36 -26.14 6.28 -0.68
N ALA A 37 -25.85 6.01 -1.97
CA ALA A 37 -26.28 6.80 -3.10
C ALA A 37 -26.37 5.95 -4.38
N THR A 38 -27.11 6.45 -5.38
CA THR A 38 -27.43 5.70 -6.61
C THR A 38 -26.76 6.25 -7.87
N THR A 39 -26.10 7.39 -7.78
CA THR A 39 -25.32 8.00 -8.87
C THR A 39 -23.87 8.20 -8.43
N LEU A 40 -22.95 8.28 -9.40
CA LEU A 40 -21.54 8.46 -9.12
C LEU A 40 -21.25 9.74 -8.34
N ASP A 41 -21.86 10.86 -8.71
CA ASP A 41 -21.62 12.16 -8.07
C ASP A 41 -22.07 12.17 -6.61
N THR A 42 -23.23 11.54 -6.33
CA THR A 42 -23.77 11.46 -4.96
C THR A 42 -23.12 10.36 -4.13
N LEU A 43 -22.53 9.32 -4.76
CA LEU A 43 -21.80 8.27 -4.07
C LEU A 43 -20.38 8.73 -3.66
N ARG A 44 -19.75 9.52 -4.50
CA ARG A 44 -18.33 9.94 -4.32
C ARG A 44 -18.00 10.45 -2.91
N PRO A 45 -18.79 11.34 -2.26
CA PRO A 45 -18.50 11.80 -0.90
C PRO A 45 -18.52 10.69 0.17
N HIS A 46 -19.17 9.58 -0.10
CA HIS A 46 -19.27 8.44 0.82
C HIS A 46 -18.12 7.45 0.69
N VAL A 47 -17.46 7.41 -0.47
CA VAL A 47 -16.40 6.44 -0.79
C VAL A 47 -15.03 7.08 -1.04
N GLN A 48 -14.98 8.41 -1.03
CA GLN A 48 -13.78 9.20 -1.29
C GLN A 48 -13.70 10.39 -0.32
N VAL A 49 -12.49 10.73 0.09
CA VAL A 49 -12.21 11.95 0.85
C VAL A 49 -12.36 13.15 -0.07
N THR A 50 -13.37 13.97 0.17
CA THR A 50 -13.63 15.20 -0.60
C THR A 50 -13.38 16.48 0.22
N SER A 51 -13.20 16.32 1.53
CA SER A 51 -12.86 17.36 2.50
C SER A 51 -12.08 16.71 3.63
N LEU A 52 -11.46 17.51 4.52
CA LEU A 52 -10.78 16.96 5.69
C LEU A 52 -11.75 16.13 6.52
N GLU A 53 -11.41 14.85 6.73
CA GLU A 53 -12.20 13.97 7.57
C GLU A 53 -12.00 14.32 9.05
N PRO A 54 -13.07 14.22 9.87
CA PRO A 54 -12.98 14.59 11.30
C PRO A 54 -12.08 13.64 12.10
N ASP A 55 -11.97 12.38 11.67
CA ASP A 55 -11.23 11.34 12.36
C ASP A 55 -10.94 10.12 11.46
N LEU A 56 -10.09 9.22 11.95
CA LEU A 56 -9.74 7.97 11.27
C LEU A 56 -10.96 7.06 11.03
N VAL A 57 -11.95 7.05 11.92
CA VAL A 57 -13.13 6.19 11.77
C VAL A 57 -13.94 6.61 10.54
N SER A 58 -14.07 7.91 10.30
CA SER A 58 -14.74 8.47 9.13
C SER A 58 -13.99 8.10 7.83
N PHE A 59 -12.66 8.11 7.86
CA PHE A 59 -11.83 7.65 6.75
C PHE A 59 -12.04 6.16 6.47
N LEU A 60 -11.94 5.30 7.50
CA LEU A 60 -12.12 3.85 7.35
C LEU A 60 -13.52 3.46 6.86
N ALA A 61 -14.56 4.20 7.27
CA ALA A 61 -15.92 3.97 6.79
C ALA A 61 -16.07 4.16 5.26
N LYS A 62 -15.23 5.00 4.64
CA LYS A 62 -15.18 5.14 3.18
C LYS A 62 -14.54 3.94 2.51
N LEU A 63 -13.49 3.39 3.10
CA LEU A 63 -12.80 2.19 2.66
C LEU A 63 -13.75 0.98 2.67
N ASP A 64 -14.54 0.83 3.75
CA ASP A 64 -15.50 -0.27 3.91
C ASP A 64 -16.51 -0.39 2.78
N TRP A 65 -16.90 0.70 2.13
CA TRP A 65 -17.81 0.64 0.98
C TRP A 65 -17.23 -0.11 -0.20
N GLY A 66 -15.90 -0.01 -0.41
CA GLY A 66 -15.20 -0.76 -1.44
C GLY A 66 -15.32 -2.25 -1.25
N VAL A 67 -15.02 -2.75 -0.05
CA VAL A 67 -15.06 -4.20 0.24
C VAL A 67 -16.47 -4.74 0.41
N LYS A 68 -17.44 -3.90 0.78
CA LYS A 68 -18.85 -4.31 0.89
C LYS A 68 -19.47 -4.80 -0.41
N VAL A 69 -18.98 -4.37 -1.54
CA VAL A 69 -19.52 -4.78 -2.85
C VAL A 69 -18.84 -6.02 -3.43
N LEU A 70 -17.80 -6.56 -2.79
CA LEU A 70 -17.06 -7.74 -3.22
C LEU A 70 -17.86 -9.01 -2.88
N ALA A 71 -18.99 -9.23 -3.57
CA ALA A 71 -19.90 -10.33 -3.27
C ALA A 71 -19.56 -11.65 -4.02
N SER A 72 -18.52 -11.65 -4.85
CA SER A 72 -18.06 -12.83 -5.57
C SER A 72 -16.54 -12.80 -5.80
N LEU A 73 -15.94 -13.97 -6.08
CA LEU A 73 -14.53 -14.06 -6.46
C LEU A 73 -14.24 -13.32 -7.77
N GLU A 74 -15.20 -13.27 -8.69
CA GLU A 74 -15.06 -12.51 -9.94
C GLU A 74 -15.02 -11.00 -9.67
N ALA A 75 -15.78 -10.48 -8.69
CA ALA A 75 -15.67 -9.10 -8.26
C ALA A 75 -14.26 -8.80 -7.68
N CYS A 76 -13.69 -9.70 -6.90
CA CYS A 76 -12.32 -9.57 -6.40
C CYS A 76 -11.29 -9.57 -7.54
N ARG A 77 -11.45 -10.46 -8.55
CA ARG A 77 -10.61 -10.49 -9.75
C ARG A 77 -10.73 -9.20 -10.57
N ARG A 78 -11.96 -8.68 -10.76
CA ARG A 78 -12.21 -7.42 -11.46
C ARG A 78 -11.47 -6.27 -10.81
N VAL A 79 -11.59 -6.08 -9.50
CA VAL A 79 -10.91 -4.95 -8.82
C VAL A 79 -9.38 -5.10 -8.85
N ALA A 80 -8.87 -6.30 -8.82
CA ALA A 80 -7.44 -6.57 -8.96
C ALA A 80 -6.92 -6.18 -10.36
N TYR A 81 -7.65 -6.55 -11.42
CA TYR A 81 -7.37 -6.14 -12.79
C TYR A 81 -7.43 -4.62 -12.96
N GLU A 82 -8.49 -3.98 -12.43
CA GLU A 82 -8.67 -2.53 -12.49
C GLU A 82 -7.55 -1.76 -11.75
N ASN A 83 -6.96 -2.34 -10.69
CA ASN A 83 -5.81 -1.75 -10.01
C ASN A 83 -4.57 -1.64 -10.91
N VAL A 84 -4.32 -2.65 -11.74
CA VAL A 84 -3.21 -2.62 -12.71
C VAL A 84 -3.52 -1.63 -13.84
N GLU A 85 -4.76 -1.58 -14.31
CA GLU A 85 -5.21 -0.58 -15.29
C GLU A 85 -5.02 0.86 -14.77
N ASP A 86 -5.37 1.12 -13.51
CA ASP A 86 -5.17 2.43 -12.88
C ASP A 86 -3.68 2.77 -12.74
N ALA A 87 -2.85 1.79 -12.41
CA ALA A 87 -1.39 1.96 -12.38
C ALA A 87 -0.86 2.39 -13.76
N ALA A 88 -1.30 1.73 -14.82
CA ALA A 88 -0.93 2.08 -16.20
C ALA A 88 -1.41 3.47 -16.59
N ARG A 89 -2.66 3.82 -16.28
CA ARG A 89 -3.23 5.15 -16.56
C ARG A 89 -2.49 6.28 -15.84
N ASN A 90 -1.93 5.99 -14.67
CA ASN A 90 -1.12 6.92 -13.89
C ASN A 90 0.36 6.94 -14.29
N GLY A 91 0.73 6.23 -15.37
CA GLY A 91 2.10 6.18 -15.89
C GLY A 91 3.08 5.42 -15.00
N LEU A 92 2.60 4.57 -14.10
CA LEU A 92 3.46 3.69 -13.33
C LEU A 92 4.08 2.62 -14.24
N HIS A 93 5.34 2.35 -14.03
CA HIS A 93 6.08 1.28 -14.69
C HIS A 93 6.13 0.01 -13.84
N TYR A 94 6.02 0.20 -12.52
CA TYR A 94 6.03 -0.87 -11.53
C TYR A 94 5.16 -0.49 -10.33
N VAL A 95 4.40 -1.45 -9.81
CA VAL A 95 3.55 -1.27 -8.64
C VAL A 95 3.58 -2.50 -7.73
N GLU A 96 3.59 -2.27 -6.42
CA GLU A 96 3.36 -3.31 -5.42
C GLU A 96 1.98 -3.10 -4.80
N LEU A 97 1.08 -4.04 -5.10
CA LEU A 97 -0.31 -4.02 -4.66
C LEU A 97 -0.44 -4.88 -3.41
N ARG A 98 -0.84 -4.27 -2.30
CA ARG A 98 -1.07 -4.98 -1.04
C ARG A 98 -2.55 -5.15 -0.77
N PHE A 99 -2.92 -6.30 -0.20
CA PHE A 99 -4.32 -6.61 0.09
C PHE A 99 -4.45 -7.56 1.26
N SER A 100 -5.55 -7.40 2.03
CA SER A 100 -5.98 -8.32 3.07
C SER A 100 -7.07 -9.24 2.50
N PRO A 101 -6.76 -10.52 2.22
CA PRO A 101 -7.77 -11.41 1.65
C PRO A 101 -8.94 -11.66 2.61
N ARG A 102 -8.70 -11.65 3.92
CA ARG A 102 -9.75 -11.76 4.92
C ARG A 102 -10.67 -10.54 4.93
N TYR A 103 -10.12 -9.32 4.87
CA TYR A 103 -10.90 -8.09 4.81
C TYR A 103 -11.80 -8.07 3.57
N MET A 104 -11.26 -8.46 2.41
CA MET A 104 -12.02 -8.57 1.17
C MET A 104 -13.12 -9.65 1.23
N ALA A 105 -12.88 -10.75 1.97
CA ALA A 105 -13.79 -11.90 2.03
C ALA A 105 -14.93 -11.75 3.04
N MET A 106 -14.72 -11.01 4.15
CA MET A 106 -15.49 -11.14 5.38
C MET A 106 -16.97 -10.78 5.24
N THR A 107 -17.30 -9.74 4.47
CA THR A 107 -18.69 -9.25 4.35
C THR A 107 -19.60 -10.32 3.74
N HIS A 108 -19.15 -11.01 2.72
CA HIS A 108 -19.91 -12.02 1.99
C HIS A 108 -19.45 -13.46 2.29
N ARG A 109 -18.53 -13.64 3.27
CA ARG A 109 -18.00 -14.93 3.68
C ARG A 109 -17.43 -15.73 2.51
N LEU A 110 -16.71 -15.06 1.62
CA LEU A 110 -16.02 -15.72 0.53
C LEU A 110 -14.90 -16.62 1.08
N PRO A 111 -14.52 -17.70 0.38
CA PRO A 111 -13.35 -18.48 0.74
C PRO A 111 -12.10 -17.60 0.61
N VAL A 112 -11.32 -17.49 1.69
CA VAL A 112 -10.17 -16.57 1.75
C VAL A 112 -9.08 -16.95 0.75
N ASP A 113 -8.84 -18.26 0.58
CA ASP A 113 -7.95 -18.81 -0.45
C ASP A 113 -8.45 -18.50 -1.87
N GLY A 114 -9.76 -18.61 -2.11
CA GLY A 114 -10.36 -18.20 -3.37
C GLY A 114 -10.18 -16.72 -3.69
N VAL A 115 -10.24 -15.84 -2.67
CA VAL A 115 -9.94 -14.40 -2.86
C VAL A 115 -8.48 -14.20 -3.27
N VAL A 116 -7.54 -14.91 -2.64
CA VAL A 116 -6.11 -14.85 -3.00
C VAL A 116 -5.91 -15.25 -4.47
N GLU A 117 -6.48 -16.38 -4.88
CA GLU A 117 -6.39 -16.87 -6.28
C GLU A 117 -7.01 -15.88 -7.27
N ALA A 118 -8.18 -15.33 -6.95
CA ALA A 118 -8.87 -14.35 -7.79
C ALA A 118 -8.04 -13.06 -7.97
N VAL A 119 -7.43 -12.56 -6.90
CA VAL A 119 -6.56 -11.38 -6.94
C VAL A 119 -5.31 -11.65 -7.78
N ILE A 120 -4.64 -12.79 -7.57
CA ILE A 120 -3.48 -13.19 -8.39
C ILE A 120 -3.86 -13.24 -9.87
N ALA A 121 -4.99 -13.88 -10.21
CA ALA A 121 -5.45 -13.99 -11.59
C ALA A 121 -5.73 -12.61 -12.22
N GLY A 122 -6.42 -11.72 -11.50
CA GLY A 122 -6.75 -10.38 -11.98
C GLY A 122 -5.50 -9.52 -12.21
N VAL A 123 -4.54 -9.55 -11.29
CA VAL A 123 -3.27 -8.81 -11.45
C VAL A 123 -2.46 -9.35 -12.63
N GLN A 124 -2.35 -10.68 -12.79
CA GLN A 124 -1.63 -11.28 -13.91
C GLN A 124 -2.27 -10.92 -15.26
N GLU A 125 -3.60 -10.88 -15.33
CA GLU A 125 -4.33 -10.47 -16.52
C GLU A 125 -4.06 -8.99 -16.84
N GLY A 126 -4.17 -8.10 -15.86
CA GLY A 126 -3.88 -6.68 -16.02
C GLY A 126 -2.43 -6.42 -16.46
N CYS A 127 -1.45 -7.15 -15.90
CA CYS A 127 -0.04 -7.01 -16.30
C CYS A 127 0.16 -7.36 -17.78
N ARG A 128 -0.53 -8.39 -18.29
CA ARG A 128 -0.45 -8.75 -19.73
C ARG A 128 -1.06 -7.69 -20.63
N ASP A 129 -2.20 -7.12 -20.20
CA ASP A 129 -2.97 -6.20 -21.03
C ASP A 129 -2.38 -4.78 -21.04
N PHE A 130 -1.86 -4.31 -19.91
CA PHE A 130 -1.38 -2.93 -19.73
C PHE A 130 0.13 -2.76 -19.70
N GLN A 131 0.90 -3.84 -19.76
CA GLN A 131 2.37 -3.82 -19.77
C GLN A 131 2.99 -3.10 -18.55
N VAL A 132 2.31 -3.16 -17.41
CA VAL A 132 2.82 -2.72 -16.10
C VAL A 132 3.32 -3.93 -15.34
N ASP A 133 4.50 -3.83 -14.74
CA ASP A 133 4.97 -4.85 -13.82
C ASP A 133 4.33 -4.65 -12.45
N ALA A 134 3.61 -5.64 -11.96
CA ALA A 134 3.03 -5.63 -10.63
C ALA A 134 3.48 -6.83 -9.79
N ARG A 135 3.61 -6.60 -8.49
CA ARG A 135 3.82 -7.63 -7.48
C ARG A 135 2.73 -7.53 -6.42
N LEU A 136 2.40 -8.67 -5.81
CA LEU A 136 1.43 -8.72 -4.72
C LEU A 136 2.11 -8.89 -3.37
N ILE A 137 1.62 -8.13 -2.40
CA ILE A 137 1.97 -8.21 -0.99
C ILE A 137 0.72 -8.65 -0.23
N GLY A 138 0.81 -9.76 0.50
CA GLY A 138 -0.26 -10.18 1.40
C GLY A 138 -0.24 -9.35 2.67
N ILE A 139 -1.40 -8.86 3.12
CA ILE A 139 -1.55 -8.18 4.41
C ILE A 139 -2.10 -9.18 5.43
N LEU A 140 -1.50 -9.20 6.62
CA LEU A 140 -2.15 -9.68 7.82
C LEU A 140 -2.83 -8.51 8.51
N SER A 141 -4.15 -8.55 8.62
CA SER A 141 -4.93 -7.50 9.29
C SER A 141 -4.88 -7.71 10.81
N ARG A 142 -3.89 -7.08 11.46
CA ARG A 142 -3.64 -7.23 12.91
C ARG A 142 -4.87 -7.02 13.78
N THR A 143 -5.78 -6.16 13.37
CA THR A 143 -7.04 -5.87 14.07
C THR A 143 -7.92 -7.11 14.29
N PHE A 144 -7.80 -8.12 13.45
CA PHE A 144 -8.54 -9.38 13.60
C PHE A 144 -7.88 -10.37 14.57
N GLY A 145 -6.70 -10.07 15.08
CA GLY A 145 -5.96 -10.87 16.05
C GLY A 145 -5.15 -12.03 15.44
N GLU A 146 -4.30 -12.64 16.26
CA GLU A 146 -3.32 -13.65 15.85
C GLU A 146 -3.93 -14.86 15.12
N ALA A 147 -5.04 -15.42 15.65
CA ALA A 147 -5.66 -16.61 15.06
C ALA A 147 -6.22 -16.32 13.66
N ALA A 148 -6.86 -15.17 13.47
CA ALA A 148 -7.39 -14.78 12.17
C ALA A 148 -6.26 -14.48 11.17
N CYS A 149 -5.17 -13.87 11.62
CA CYS A 149 -3.97 -13.64 10.81
C CYS A 149 -3.28 -14.96 10.43
N GLN A 150 -3.34 -15.99 11.27
CA GLN A 150 -2.82 -17.32 10.90
C GLN A 150 -3.63 -17.99 9.78
N GLU A 151 -4.96 -17.83 9.80
CA GLU A 151 -5.81 -18.30 8.70
C GLU A 151 -5.53 -17.51 7.40
N GLU A 152 -5.37 -16.21 7.51
CA GLU A 152 -5.03 -15.32 6.40
C GLU A 152 -3.67 -15.68 5.78
N LEU A 153 -2.64 -15.91 6.62
CA LEU A 153 -1.33 -16.35 6.19
C LEU A 153 -1.38 -17.72 5.49
N ALA A 154 -2.15 -18.66 6.03
CA ALA A 154 -2.29 -19.98 5.42
C ALA A 154 -2.90 -19.90 4.01
N ALA A 155 -3.89 -19.02 3.80
CA ALA A 155 -4.48 -18.77 2.50
C ALA A 155 -3.49 -18.10 1.53
N LEU A 156 -2.68 -17.15 2.01
CA LEU A 156 -1.65 -16.48 1.22
C LEU A 156 -0.51 -17.42 0.81
N LEU A 157 -0.17 -18.40 1.66
CA LEU A 157 0.88 -19.40 1.40
C LEU A 157 0.41 -20.56 0.50
N ALA A 158 -0.91 -20.75 0.33
CA ALA A 158 -1.46 -21.87 -0.45
C ALA A 158 -1.05 -21.84 -1.94
N PRO A 159 -1.07 -20.72 -2.67
CA PRO A 159 -0.51 -20.62 -4.00
C PRO A 159 1.02 -20.78 -3.97
N ARG A 160 1.58 -21.52 -4.95
CA ARG A 160 3.05 -21.67 -5.04
C ARG A 160 3.74 -20.39 -5.47
N GLU A 161 3.05 -19.55 -6.23
CA GLU A 161 3.57 -18.32 -6.83
C GLU A 161 2.50 -17.23 -6.77
N GLY A 162 2.91 -15.97 -6.89
CA GLY A 162 2.01 -14.84 -7.00
C GLY A 162 2.08 -13.86 -5.83
N ILE A 163 2.55 -14.29 -4.65
CA ILE A 163 2.79 -13.42 -3.50
C ILE A 163 4.30 -13.24 -3.30
N THR A 164 4.74 -11.99 -3.21
CA THR A 164 6.16 -11.62 -3.12
C THR A 164 6.59 -11.25 -1.72
N ALA A 165 5.69 -10.69 -0.93
CA ALA A 165 6.01 -10.19 0.41
C ALA A 165 4.82 -10.32 1.36
N LEU A 166 5.10 -10.16 2.65
CA LEU A 166 4.10 -10.04 3.71
C LEU A 166 4.17 -8.66 4.35
N ASP A 167 3.00 -8.13 4.69
CA ASP A 167 2.81 -6.88 5.43
C ASP A 167 1.93 -7.11 6.66
N LEU A 168 2.00 -6.21 7.64
CA LEU A 168 1.15 -6.16 8.82
C LEU A 168 0.49 -4.79 8.89
N ALA A 169 -0.82 -4.71 8.75
CA ALA A 169 -1.58 -3.45 8.77
C ALA A 169 -2.78 -3.50 9.71
N GLY A 170 -3.36 -2.35 10.04
CA GLY A 170 -4.51 -2.19 10.92
C GLY A 170 -4.15 -1.51 12.24
N ASP A 171 -4.89 -1.80 13.32
CA ASP A 171 -4.74 -1.15 14.63
C ASP A 171 -3.36 -1.42 15.27
N GLU A 172 -2.42 -0.51 15.01
CA GLU A 172 -1.03 -0.58 15.47
C GLU A 172 -0.93 -0.49 17.00
N LEU A 173 -1.79 0.29 17.63
CA LEU A 173 -1.77 0.50 19.09
C LEU A 173 -2.39 -0.68 19.85
N GLY A 174 -3.48 -1.23 19.34
CA GLY A 174 -4.19 -2.34 19.99
C GLY A 174 -3.50 -3.69 19.80
N PHE A 175 -2.76 -3.87 18.67
CA PHE A 175 -2.16 -5.15 18.28
C PHE A 175 -0.68 -4.94 17.88
N PRO A 176 0.25 -4.89 18.84
CA PRO A 176 1.67 -4.66 18.56
C PRO A 176 2.29 -5.79 17.73
N GLY A 177 3.31 -5.45 16.94
CA GLY A 177 4.00 -6.39 16.04
C GLY A 177 4.52 -7.66 16.71
N THR A 178 4.87 -7.58 17.98
CA THR A 178 5.38 -8.70 18.79
C THR A 178 4.46 -9.92 18.81
N LEU A 179 3.15 -9.73 18.63
CA LEU A 179 2.15 -10.81 18.57
C LEU A 179 2.29 -11.67 17.30
N PHE A 180 2.91 -11.14 16.26
CA PHE A 180 2.91 -11.75 14.93
C PHE A 180 4.25 -12.37 14.53
N ARG A 181 5.22 -12.50 15.43
CA ARG A 181 6.56 -13.07 15.15
C ARG A 181 6.52 -14.40 14.39
N ASN A 182 5.67 -15.33 14.84
CA ASN A 182 5.56 -16.65 14.23
C ASN A 182 5.01 -16.60 12.81
N HIS A 183 4.10 -15.66 12.52
CA HIS A 183 3.54 -15.45 11.20
C HIS A 183 4.64 -14.96 10.23
N PHE A 184 5.42 -13.97 10.66
CA PHE A 184 6.52 -13.42 9.85
C PHE A 184 7.68 -14.40 9.69
N ASN A 185 7.95 -15.26 10.67
CA ASN A 185 8.90 -16.36 10.51
C ASN A 185 8.47 -17.30 9.39
N GLN A 186 7.19 -17.70 9.34
CA GLN A 186 6.67 -18.57 8.28
C GLN A 186 6.79 -17.91 6.89
N ALA A 187 6.52 -16.61 6.77
CA ALA A 187 6.70 -15.88 5.52
C ALA A 187 8.16 -15.84 5.06
N ARG A 188 9.10 -15.58 5.98
CA ARG A 188 10.54 -15.60 5.69
C ARG A 188 11.02 -17.00 5.30
N ASP A 189 10.53 -18.05 5.97
CA ASP A 189 10.83 -19.45 5.62
C ASP A 189 10.29 -19.81 4.22
N ALA A 190 9.22 -19.15 3.78
CA ALA A 190 8.71 -19.27 2.42
C ALA A 190 9.50 -18.44 1.38
N GLY A 191 10.51 -17.68 1.82
CA GLY A 191 11.35 -16.84 0.96
C GLY A 191 10.72 -15.50 0.58
N TRP A 192 9.70 -15.04 1.31
CA TRP A 192 9.05 -13.77 1.05
C TRP A 192 9.82 -12.60 1.68
N HIS A 193 9.73 -11.47 1.02
CA HIS A 193 10.15 -10.18 1.58
C HIS A 193 9.20 -9.70 2.67
N ILE A 194 9.66 -8.78 3.52
CA ILE A 194 8.89 -8.24 4.64
C ILE A 194 8.84 -6.73 4.58
N THR A 195 7.61 -6.19 4.58
CA THR A 195 7.32 -4.79 4.91
C THR A 195 6.35 -4.76 6.08
N VAL A 196 6.30 -3.67 6.85
CA VAL A 196 5.42 -3.57 8.02
C VAL A 196 4.94 -2.14 8.19
N HIS A 197 3.62 -1.92 8.30
CA HIS A 197 3.09 -0.66 8.78
C HIS A 197 3.54 -0.47 10.23
N ALA A 198 4.38 0.52 10.48
CA ALA A 198 4.90 0.83 11.80
C ALA A 198 5.27 2.31 11.93
N GLY A 199 5.11 2.86 13.13
CA GLY A 199 5.38 4.26 13.39
C GLY A 199 4.43 5.21 12.66
N GLU A 200 3.22 4.78 12.40
CA GLU A 200 2.11 5.59 11.92
C GLU A 200 1.27 6.10 13.10
N ALA A 201 0.60 5.20 13.81
CA ALA A 201 -0.17 5.52 15.00
C ALA A 201 0.65 5.35 16.29
N ALA A 202 1.56 4.35 16.34
CA ALA A 202 2.46 4.13 17.46
C ALA A 202 3.81 4.85 17.26
N GLY A 203 4.61 4.94 18.34
CA GLY A 203 5.90 5.61 18.33
C GLY A 203 7.04 4.79 17.68
N PRO A 204 8.30 5.27 17.79
CA PRO A 204 9.48 4.63 17.21
C PRO A 204 9.69 3.18 17.62
N GLU A 205 9.22 2.81 18.81
CA GLU A 205 9.33 1.44 19.34
C GLU A 205 8.62 0.43 18.44
N SER A 206 7.50 0.79 17.82
CA SER A 206 6.81 -0.07 16.84
C SER A 206 7.69 -0.34 15.62
N ILE A 207 8.46 0.65 15.17
CA ILE A 207 9.41 0.50 14.06
C ILE A 207 10.56 -0.43 14.48
N TRP A 208 11.10 -0.26 15.69
CA TRP A 208 12.12 -1.17 16.23
C TRP A 208 11.63 -2.62 16.31
N GLN A 209 10.38 -2.84 16.73
CA GLN A 209 9.77 -4.18 16.75
C GLN A 209 9.66 -4.75 15.34
N ALA A 210 9.18 -3.96 14.38
CA ALA A 210 9.09 -4.40 12.98
C ALA A 210 10.44 -4.86 12.43
N ILE A 211 11.51 -4.12 12.72
CA ILE A 211 12.86 -4.46 12.25
C ILE A 211 13.42 -5.68 12.98
N ARG A 212 13.44 -5.65 14.32
CA ARG A 212 14.17 -6.63 15.12
C ARG A 212 13.44 -7.96 15.27
N GLU A 213 12.13 -7.93 15.27
CA GLU A 213 11.29 -9.09 15.61
C GLU A 213 10.57 -9.68 14.39
N LEU A 214 10.14 -8.82 13.45
CA LEU A 214 9.45 -9.28 12.25
C LEU A 214 10.39 -9.40 11.04
N GLY A 215 11.56 -8.75 11.07
CA GLY A 215 12.54 -8.78 9.99
C GLY A 215 12.19 -7.87 8.83
N ALA A 216 11.56 -6.72 9.12
CA ALA A 216 11.17 -5.75 8.10
C ALA A 216 12.38 -5.22 7.32
N GLU A 217 12.30 -5.30 6.00
CA GLU A 217 13.24 -4.71 5.04
C GLU A 217 12.82 -3.28 4.70
N ARG A 218 11.51 -2.99 4.84
CA ARG A 218 10.91 -1.68 4.65
C ARG A 218 9.84 -1.44 5.72
N ILE A 219 9.60 -0.17 5.98
CA ILE A 219 8.59 0.32 6.94
C ILE A 219 7.55 1.14 6.20
N GLY A 220 6.29 0.71 6.28
CA GLY A 220 5.15 1.49 5.82
C GLY A 220 4.95 2.70 6.72
N HIS A 221 4.81 3.88 6.11
CA HIS A 221 4.71 5.21 6.74
C HIS A 221 5.95 5.64 7.53
N GLY A 222 6.22 5.04 8.68
CA GLY A 222 7.39 5.30 9.50
C GLY A 222 7.54 6.73 10.00
N VAL A 223 6.47 7.54 10.01
CA VAL A 223 6.53 8.99 10.30
C VAL A 223 7.11 9.32 11.67
N LYS A 224 6.99 8.41 12.63
CA LYS A 224 7.51 8.56 13.99
C LYS A 224 9.00 8.24 14.13
N ALA A 225 9.66 7.77 13.09
CA ALA A 225 11.10 7.49 13.14
C ALA A 225 11.94 8.72 13.53
N VAL A 226 11.51 9.92 13.13
CA VAL A 226 12.20 11.18 13.45
C VAL A 226 12.22 11.53 14.95
N GLU A 227 11.41 10.86 15.76
CA GLU A 227 11.37 11.05 17.21
C GLU A 227 12.52 10.29 17.92
N ASP A 228 13.22 9.39 17.21
CA ASP A 228 14.37 8.62 17.73
C ASP A 228 15.58 8.77 16.80
N PRO A 229 16.58 9.60 17.15
CA PRO A 229 17.80 9.77 16.35
C PRO A 229 18.56 8.47 16.11
N ALA A 230 18.60 7.55 17.07
CA ALA A 230 19.29 6.26 16.92
C ALA A 230 18.58 5.37 15.90
N LEU A 231 17.25 5.45 15.83
CA LEU A 231 16.48 4.77 14.79
C LEU A 231 16.77 5.35 13.41
N MET A 232 16.83 6.68 13.29
CA MET A 232 17.19 7.34 12.02
C MET A 232 18.56 6.92 11.51
N ASP A 233 19.57 6.89 12.40
CA ASP A 233 20.92 6.41 12.07
C ASP A 233 20.88 4.95 11.62
N TYR A 234 20.15 4.10 12.34
CA TYR A 234 20.02 2.68 12.06
C TYR A 234 19.36 2.43 10.68
N LEU A 235 18.26 3.12 10.38
CA LEU A 235 17.57 3.00 9.08
C LEU A 235 18.50 3.37 7.92
N ALA A 236 19.26 4.46 8.06
CA ALA A 236 20.20 4.91 7.05
C ALA A 236 21.37 3.92 6.86
N GLU A 237 22.01 3.48 7.96
CA GLU A 237 23.15 2.57 7.95
C GLU A 237 22.80 1.20 7.38
N HIS A 238 21.65 0.64 7.80
CA HIS A 238 21.20 -0.70 7.39
C HIS A 238 20.37 -0.68 6.11
N ARG A 239 20.18 0.51 5.50
CA ARG A 239 19.41 0.71 4.25
C ARG A 239 17.98 0.17 4.32
N ILE A 240 17.34 0.26 5.49
CA ILE A 240 15.93 -0.09 5.67
C ILE A 240 15.10 1.05 5.11
N GLY A 241 14.19 0.72 4.17
CA GLY A 241 13.41 1.70 3.44
C GLY A 241 12.22 2.24 4.24
N ILE A 242 11.82 3.49 3.96
CA ILE A 242 10.54 4.06 4.40
C ILE A 242 9.65 4.29 3.18
N GLU A 243 8.43 3.76 3.24
CA GLU A 243 7.39 3.93 2.25
C GLU A 243 6.50 5.12 2.66
N SER A 244 6.87 6.34 2.24
CA SER A 244 6.14 7.56 2.64
C SER A 244 4.90 7.78 1.79
N CYS A 245 3.77 8.09 2.46
CA CYS A 245 2.46 8.35 1.87
C CYS A 245 1.97 9.72 2.36
N LEU A 246 2.41 10.81 1.68
CA LEU A 246 2.26 12.18 2.18
C LEU A 246 0.80 12.58 2.40
N THR A 247 -0.03 12.43 1.37
CA THR A 247 -1.44 12.82 1.43
C THR A 247 -2.19 11.95 2.43
N SER A 248 -1.93 10.65 2.47
CA SER A 248 -2.53 9.74 3.44
C SER A 248 -2.26 10.17 4.87
N ASN A 249 -1.00 10.44 5.21
CA ASN A 249 -0.62 10.80 6.57
C ASN A 249 -1.26 12.11 7.05
N VAL A 250 -1.61 13.02 6.14
CA VAL A 250 -2.39 14.21 6.47
C VAL A 250 -3.88 13.87 6.62
N GLN A 251 -4.45 13.09 5.71
CA GLN A 251 -5.87 12.75 5.74
C GLN A 251 -6.26 11.85 6.93
N THR A 252 -5.35 10.98 7.36
CA THR A 252 -5.51 10.15 8.58
C THR A 252 -5.14 10.88 9.87
N SER A 253 -4.75 12.16 9.78
CA SER A 253 -4.31 12.99 10.92
C SER A 253 -3.05 12.47 11.63
N THR A 254 -2.30 11.58 11.00
CA THR A 254 -1.00 11.09 11.50
C THR A 254 0.03 12.24 11.50
N VAL A 255 -0.05 13.12 10.50
CA VAL A 255 0.74 14.33 10.38
C VAL A 255 -0.21 15.52 10.20
N ALA A 256 0.04 16.64 10.89
CA ALA A 256 -0.88 17.77 10.89
C ALA A 256 -0.95 18.52 9.56
N SER A 257 0.11 18.47 8.74
CA SER A 257 0.16 19.11 7.42
C SER A 257 1.30 18.54 6.57
N LEU A 258 1.23 18.73 5.26
CA LEU A 258 2.31 18.34 4.34
C LEU A 258 3.65 18.99 4.73
N ALA A 259 3.64 20.26 5.13
CA ALA A 259 4.85 20.98 5.54
C ALA A 259 5.54 20.41 6.79
N GLN A 260 4.81 19.63 7.59
CA GLN A 260 5.32 18.96 8.79
C GLN A 260 5.65 17.49 8.56
N HIS A 261 5.45 16.99 7.34
CA HIS A 261 5.75 15.59 7.03
C HIS A 261 7.25 15.33 7.06
N PRO A 262 7.73 14.25 7.72
CA PRO A 262 9.15 14.00 7.95
C PRO A 262 9.96 13.55 6.73
N LEU A 263 9.34 13.34 5.55
CA LEU A 263 10.02 12.81 4.36
C LEU A 263 11.29 13.59 4.00
N LYS A 264 11.24 14.94 4.09
CA LYS A 264 12.42 15.75 3.85
C LYS A 264 13.56 15.42 4.81
N GLN A 265 13.24 15.25 6.10
CA GLN A 265 14.23 14.89 7.12
C GLN A 265 14.81 13.48 6.87
N PHE A 266 14.00 12.52 6.44
CA PHE A 266 14.47 11.20 6.05
C PHE A 266 15.54 11.28 4.95
N LEU A 267 15.24 12.00 3.87
CA LEU A 267 16.15 12.15 2.74
C LEU A 267 17.44 12.91 3.14
N GLU A 268 17.34 13.97 3.95
CA GLU A 268 18.48 14.74 4.46
C GLU A 268 19.36 13.90 5.40
N HIS A 269 18.78 12.95 6.12
CA HIS A 269 19.51 12.03 7.00
C HIS A 269 20.11 10.82 6.27
N GLY A 270 19.81 10.67 4.97
CA GLY A 270 20.29 9.54 4.15
C GLY A 270 19.45 8.28 4.25
N VAL A 271 18.27 8.34 4.87
CA VAL A 271 17.31 7.23 4.89
C VAL A 271 16.72 7.04 3.49
N LEU A 272 16.63 5.81 3.04
CA LEU A 272 15.95 5.47 1.78
C LEU A 272 14.44 5.65 1.96
N ALA A 273 13.90 6.76 1.50
CA ALA A 273 12.47 7.03 1.57
C ALA A 273 11.90 7.24 0.17
N SER A 274 10.76 6.60 -0.12
CA SER A 274 10.03 6.66 -1.39
C SER A 274 8.72 7.45 -1.24
N LEU A 275 8.12 7.83 -2.37
CA LEU A 275 6.79 8.44 -2.46
C LEU A 275 5.80 7.39 -2.97
N ASN A 276 4.67 7.25 -2.29
CA ASN A 276 3.64 6.26 -2.57
C ASN A 276 2.25 6.85 -2.33
N THR A 277 1.21 6.15 -2.81
CA THR A 277 -0.17 6.65 -2.72
C THR A 277 -0.92 6.17 -1.48
N ASP A 278 -0.77 4.92 -1.05
CA ASP A 278 -1.55 4.23 -0.03
C ASP A 278 -2.93 3.79 -0.53
N ASP A 279 -4.00 4.55 -0.28
CA ASP A 279 -5.39 4.27 -0.69
C ASP A 279 -5.91 5.28 -1.74
N PRO A 280 -5.37 5.28 -2.97
CA PRO A 280 -5.56 6.39 -3.91
C PRO A 280 -7.02 6.66 -4.30
N ALA A 281 -7.87 5.63 -4.43
CA ALA A 281 -9.28 5.84 -4.77
C ALA A 281 -10.05 6.49 -3.62
N VAL A 282 -9.78 6.08 -2.38
CA VAL A 282 -10.41 6.66 -1.17
C VAL A 282 -9.88 8.07 -0.93
N GLN A 283 -8.59 8.28 -1.09
CA GLN A 283 -7.94 9.58 -0.89
C GLN A 283 -8.24 10.59 -2.00
N GLY A 284 -8.67 10.13 -3.17
CA GLY A 284 -8.92 10.98 -4.34
C GLY A 284 -7.65 11.53 -4.98
N VAL A 285 -6.55 10.80 -4.88
CA VAL A 285 -5.23 11.19 -5.42
C VAL A 285 -4.63 10.07 -6.28
N ASP A 286 -3.58 10.39 -6.98
CA ASP A 286 -2.74 9.45 -7.72
C ASP A 286 -1.25 9.72 -7.44
N ILE A 287 -0.38 8.91 -7.98
CA ILE A 287 1.06 9.07 -7.79
C ILE A 287 1.57 10.39 -8.39
N ILE A 288 0.96 10.91 -9.42
CA ILE A 288 1.32 12.20 -10.03
C ILE A 288 1.07 13.33 -9.04
N HIS A 289 -0.07 13.28 -8.32
CA HIS A 289 -0.37 14.22 -7.24
C HIS A 289 0.70 14.20 -6.14
N GLU A 290 1.11 13.01 -5.69
CA GLU A 290 2.14 12.87 -4.65
C GLU A 290 3.46 13.54 -5.07
N TYR A 291 3.88 13.34 -6.32
CA TYR A 291 5.13 13.91 -6.84
C TYR A 291 5.05 15.41 -7.20
N THR A 292 3.89 15.89 -7.69
CA THR A 292 3.77 17.24 -8.28
C THR A 292 3.12 18.26 -7.37
N VAL A 293 2.34 17.81 -6.38
CA VAL A 293 1.61 18.67 -5.43
C VAL A 293 2.07 18.42 -4.00
N ALA A 294 1.96 17.18 -3.51
CA ALA A 294 2.24 16.88 -2.11
C ALA A 294 3.73 17.05 -1.75
N ALA A 295 4.65 16.49 -2.55
CA ALA A 295 6.08 16.56 -2.27
C ALA A 295 6.63 18.01 -2.27
N PRO A 296 6.30 18.88 -3.25
CA PRO A 296 6.66 20.31 -3.16
C PRO A 296 6.06 21.01 -1.94
N ALA A 297 4.80 20.71 -1.58
CA ALA A 297 4.15 21.28 -0.40
C ALA A 297 4.79 20.80 0.92
N ALA A 298 5.38 19.61 0.93
CA ALA A 298 6.21 19.10 2.03
C ALA A 298 7.62 19.74 2.05
N GLY A 299 7.93 20.68 1.16
CA GLY A 299 9.19 21.41 1.13
C GLY A 299 10.34 20.66 0.48
N LEU A 300 10.08 19.62 -0.33
CA LEU A 300 11.11 18.90 -1.05
C LEU A 300 11.63 19.70 -2.25
N SER A 301 12.95 19.72 -2.43
CA SER A 301 13.58 20.21 -3.66
C SER A 301 13.37 19.22 -4.83
N ARG A 302 13.67 19.67 -6.05
CA ARG A 302 13.62 18.81 -7.24
C ARG A 302 14.56 17.61 -7.12
N GLU A 303 15.73 17.81 -6.55
CA GLU A 303 16.73 16.78 -6.30
C GLU A 303 16.21 15.76 -5.29
N GLN A 304 15.57 16.21 -4.23
CA GLN A 304 14.97 15.33 -3.21
C GLN A 304 13.79 14.51 -3.77
N ILE A 305 12.94 15.15 -4.59
CA ILE A 305 11.83 14.44 -5.29
C ILE A 305 12.40 13.36 -6.23
N ARG A 306 13.43 13.71 -7.01
CA ARG A 306 14.14 12.76 -7.87
C ARG A 306 14.78 11.63 -7.06
N GLN A 307 15.37 11.95 -5.90
CA GLN A 307 15.95 10.94 -5.02
C GLN A 307 14.88 9.98 -4.48
N ALA A 308 13.71 10.49 -4.09
CA ALA A 308 12.59 9.65 -3.66
C ALA A 308 12.09 8.71 -4.78
N GLN A 309 12.11 9.17 -6.05
CA GLN A 309 11.80 8.33 -7.21
C GLN A 309 12.83 7.22 -7.39
N ILE A 310 14.13 7.52 -7.28
CA ILE A 310 15.21 6.53 -7.32
C ILE A 310 15.06 5.53 -6.17
N ASN A 311 14.76 6.02 -4.97
CA ASN A 311 14.56 5.17 -3.80
C ASN A 311 13.39 4.20 -3.99
N GLY A 312 12.28 4.61 -4.61
CA GLY A 312 11.16 3.73 -4.92
C GLY A 312 11.57 2.51 -5.76
N LEU A 313 12.39 2.72 -6.78
CA LEU A 313 12.95 1.61 -7.56
C LEU A 313 13.98 0.79 -6.75
N THR A 314 14.83 1.46 -5.98
CA THR A 314 15.85 0.78 -5.16
C THR A 314 15.20 -0.17 -4.15
N LEU A 315 14.12 0.28 -3.52
CA LEU A 315 13.38 -0.44 -2.49
C LEU A 315 12.38 -1.48 -3.06
N ALA A 316 12.08 -1.43 -4.35
CA ALA A 316 11.16 -2.38 -4.98
C ALA A 316 11.62 -3.84 -4.75
N PHE A 317 10.69 -4.72 -4.43
CA PHE A 317 10.92 -6.17 -4.27
C PHE A 317 11.10 -6.85 -5.65
N LEU A 318 12.11 -6.38 -6.34
CA LEU A 318 12.58 -6.87 -7.64
C LEU A 318 14.04 -7.29 -7.56
N GLY A 319 14.41 -8.33 -8.27
CA GLY A 319 15.81 -8.70 -8.46
C GLY A 319 16.57 -7.64 -9.28
N GLU A 320 17.90 -7.59 -9.13
CA GLU A 320 18.74 -6.59 -9.81
C GLU A 320 18.59 -6.63 -11.35
N GLN A 321 18.39 -7.82 -11.93
CA GLN A 321 18.16 -7.98 -13.37
C GLN A 321 16.81 -7.39 -13.80
N GLU A 322 15.76 -7.55 -12.98
CA GLU A 322 14.43 -6.98 -13.22
C GLU A 322 14.46 -5.46 -13.13
N LYS A 323 15.14 -4.90 -12.11
CA LYS A 323 15.36 -3.44 -11.97
C LYS A 323 16.09 -2.87 -13.18
N ALA A 324 17.15 -3.54 -13.62
CA ALA A 324 17.92 -3.13 -14.81
C ALA A 324 17.07 -3.19 -16.08
N ALA A 325 16.27 -4.23 -16.26
CA ALA A 325 15.35 -4.35 -17.40
C ALA A 325 14.29 -3.24 -17.42
N LEU A 326 13.76 -2.89 -16.25
CA LEU A 326 12.79 -1.81 -16.08
C LEU A 326 13.40 -0.44 -16.48
N ILE A 327 14.61 -0.15 -16.01
CA ILE A 327 15.36 1.07 -16.39
C ILE A 327 15.58 1.12 -17.92
N GLN A 328 16.01 0.01 -18.51
CA GLN A 328 16.25 -0.05 -19.97
C GLN A 328 14.96 0.14 -20.78
N ARG A 329 13.83 -0.37 -20.30
CA ARG A 329 12.53 -0.20 -20.96
C ARG A 329 12.13 1.27 -20.99
N VAL A 330 12.26 1.97 -19.85
CA VAL A 330 11.93 3.40 -19.75
C VAL A 330 12.86 4.26 -20.60
N ALA A 331 14.14 3.94 -20.66
CA ALA A 331 15.12 4.69 -21.47
C ALA A 331 14.90 4.55 -23.00
N LYS A 332 14.11 3.57 -23.46
CA LYS A 332 13.81 3.32 -24.89
C LYS A 332 12.45 3.85 -25.35
N GLY A 333 11.54 4.14 -24.43
CA GLY A 333 10.20 4.69 -24.72
C GLY A 333 10.21 6.20 -24.70
#